data_bab9ee44f631038a7ca7356eed3c3dbb
#
_entry.id   bab9ee44f631038a7ca7356eed3c3dbb
#
_cell.length_a   1.000
_cell.length_b   1.000
_cell.length_c   1.000
_cell.angle_alpha   90.00
_cell.angle_beta   90.00
_cell.angle_gamma   90.00
#
_symmetry.space_group_name_H-M   'P 1'
#
loop_
_entity.id
_entity.type
_entity.pdbx_description
1 polymer ?
#
loop_
_entity_poly.entity_id
_entity_poly.type
_entity_poly.pdbx_seq_one_letter_code
_entity_poly.pdbx_strand_id
1 'polypeptide(L)'
;MKKYLPAALIATVTILLSAACTGAAQPSAHSQTHTPAAINAPAAIAASPAAPAGPPAHPKFESTGLNAGWTDPETGFNISNDMWNCPQAACGRQEVWANSSGDWGVVSTMAKGNTAVLVYPAVQQQFGANQPALLGNASELVSTFTEAMPTTAGTIGEAAYDIWLNDWNTEVMIWVDNQHQTFYQPLLGTATFGGQQFRIYMDHGVSHGYPSGPFFFVLQHNETHGTIDILAVFQWLERAGYLSAAKDTLTAVDFGWEICSTNGVPENFHISHYTLTVQGIQLSAVSQPSCNDRRIQRGQSRRNRRPTRAFTRIGY
;
A
#
# COMPACT_ATOMS: atom_id res chain seq x y z
N MET A 1 19.78 -57.27 -0.45
CA MET A 1 18.68 -58.19 -0.80
C MET A 1 17.35 -57.46 -0.69
N LYS A 2 16.53 -57.64 -1.74
CA LYS A 2 15.11 -57.24 -1.90
C LYS A 2 14.76 -55.80 -1.97
N LYS A 3 14.54 -55.35 -3.22
CA LYS A 3 13.80 -54.20 -3.73
C LYS A 3 12.30 -54.39 -3.45
N TYR A 4 11.59 -53.33 -3.11
CA TYR A 4 10.15 -53.19 -3.34
C TYR A 4 9.85 -51.79 -3.92
N LEU A 5 9.34 -51.76 -5.15
CA LEU A 5 8.58 -50.67 -5.75
C LEU A 5 7.11 -50.80 -5.31
N PRO A 6 6.34 -49.77 -5.18
CA PRO A 6 4.91 -49.84 -5.41
C PRO A 6 4.47 -49.10 -6.70
N ALA A 7 3.45 -49.73 -7.29
CA ALA A 7 2.85 -49.42 -8.57
C ALA A 7 2.05 -48.14 -8.59
N ALA A 8 2.07 -47.48 -9.75
CA ALA A 8 1.21 -46.36 -10.10
C ALA A 8 -0.21 -46.83 -10.41
N LEU A 9 -1.20 -46.18 -9.80
CA LEU A 9 -2.61 -46.36 -10.13
C LEU A 9 -3.05 -45.22 -11.03
N ILE A 10 -3.33 -45.54 -12.31
CA ILE A 10 -3.91 -44.59 -13.30
C ILE A 10 -5.43 -44.70 -13.19
N ALA A 11 -6.10 -43.64 -12.80
CA ALA A 11 -7.55 -43.54 -12.83
C ALA A 11 -7.98 -42.78 -14.10
N THR A 12 -8.60 -43.53 -15.01
CA THR A 12 -9.22 -42.98 -16.24
C THR A 12 -10.61 -42.47 -15.91
N VAL A 13 -10.84 -41.17 -16.13
CA VAL A 13 -12.17 -40.56 -16.02
C VAL A 13 -12.78 -40.47 -17.42
N THR A 14 -13.84 -41.23 -17.65
CA THR A 14 -14.67 -41.20 -18.86
C THR A 14 -15.74 -40.10 -18.73
N ILE A 15 -15.70 -39.12 -19.60
CA ILE A 15 -16.74 -38.07 -19.70
C ILE A 15 -17.78 -38.50 -20.73
N LEU A 16 -19.00 -38.73 -20.27
CA LEU A 16 -20.19 -38.95 -21.12
C LEU A 16 -20.77 -37.56 -21.54
N LEU A 17 -20.72 -37.30 -22.83
CA LEU A 17 -21.54 -36.24 -23.47
C LEU A 17 -22.96 -36.77 -23.69
N SER A 18 -23.94 -36.09 -23.13
CA SER A 18 -25.35 -36.20 -23.57
C SER A 18 -25.81 -34.90 -24.24
N ALA A 19 -26.04 -35.00 -25.52
CA ALA A 19 -26.70 -33.97 -26.31
C ALA A 19 -28.22 -34.06 -26.13
N ALA A 20 -28.88 -32.93 -25.87
CA ALA A 20 -30.33 -32.81 -26.02
C ALA A 20 -30.63 -31.50 -26.77
N CYS A 21 -31.12 -31.67 -27.98
CA CYS A 21 -31.76 -30.60 -28.77
C CYS A 21 -33.20 -30.42 -28.30
N THR A 22 -33.65 -29.16 -28.12
CA THR A 22 -35.06 -28.74 -28.36
C THR A 22 -35.09 -27.24 -28.54
N GLY A 23 -35.45 -26.72 -29.71
CA GLY A 23 -36.74 -26.15 -29.98
C GLY A 23 -36.71 -24.61 -29.94
N ALA A 24 -36.79 -24.05 -31.15
CA ALA A 24 -36.84 -22.59 -31.43
C ALA A 24 -38.13 -21.92 -30.90
N ALA A 25 -37.98 -20.66 -30.48
CA ALA A 25 -38.99 -19.63 -30.60
C ALA A 25 -38.28 -18.26 -30.76
N GLN A 26 -38.45 -17.63 -31.92
CA GLN A 26 -38.08 -16.23 -32.16
C GLN A 26 -39.13 -15.31 -31.56
N PRO A 27 -38.76 -14.22 -30.90
CA PRO A 27 -39.62 -13.04 -30.81
C PRO A 27 -39.16 -11.92 -31.73
N SER A 28 -40.16 -11.27 -32.26
CA SER A 28 -40.26 -10.20 -33.22
C SER A 28 -39.33 -9.01 -33.03
N ALA A 29 -38.83 -8.51 -34.15
CA ALA A 29 -38.09 -7.26 -34.27
C ALA A 29 -38.93 -6.05 -33.82
N HIS A 30 -38.52 -5.36 -32.76
CA HIS A 30 -38.94 -3.99 -32.48
C HIS A 30 -37.90 -3.05 -33.07
N SER A 31 -38.34 -2.25 -34.05
CA SER A 31 -37.60 -1.17 -34.66
C SER A 31 -37.40 -0.07 -33.62
N GLN A 32 -36.17 0.07 -33.08
CA GLN A 32 -35.78 1.23 -32.28
C GLN A 32 -35.20 2.27 -33.22
N THR A 33 -35.82 3.43 -33.28
CA THR A 33 -35.34 4.65 -33.93
C THR A 33 -34.11 5.15 -33.12
N HIS A 34 -32.94 5.06 -33.73
CA HIS A 34 -31.73 5.65 -33.20
C HIS A 34 -31.78 7.19 -33.28
N THR A 35 -31.89 7.86 -32.15
CA THR A 35 -31.55 9.27 -32.02
C THR A 35 -30.01 9.41 -32.14
N PRO A 36 -29.50 10.34 -32.98
CA PRO A 36 -28.05 10.50 -33.08
C PRO A 36 -27.49 10.99 -31.74
N ALA A 37 -26.45 10.29 -31.24
CA ALA A 37 -25.73 10.66 -30.05
C ALA A 37 -25.09 12.04 -30.24
N ALA A 38 -25.26 12.90 -29.23
CA ALA A 38 -24.61 14.19 -29.16
C ALA A 38 -23.07 14.00 -29.20
N ILE A 39 -22.44 14.77 -30.09
CA ILE A 39 -20.99 14.83 -30.22
C ILE A 39 -20.46 15.37 -28.87
N ASN A 40 -19.78 14.53 -28.09
CA ASN A 40 -19.14 14.92 -26.87
C ASN A 40 -18.13 16.04 -27.16
N ALA A 41 -18.28 17.14 -26.45
CA ALA A 41 -17.26 18.19 -26.40
C ALA A 41 -15.91 17.57 -25.97
N PRO A 42 -14.78 18.05 -26.49
CA PRO A 42 -13.48 17.56 -26.08
C PRO A 42 -13.36 17.69 -24.55
N ALA A 43 -12.94 16.61 -23.88
CA ALA A 43 -12.66 16.63 -22.46
C ALA A 43 -11.68 17.76 -22.18
N ALA A 44 -12.02 18.62 -21.24
CA ALA A 44 -11.11 19.66 -20.77
C ALA A 44 -9.80 18.98 -20.36
N ILE A 45 -8.68 19.46 -20.90
CA ILE A 45 -7.35 19.01 -20.49
C ILE A 45 -7.29 19.30 -18.99
N ALA A 46 -7.21 18.24 -18.18
CA ALA A 46 -7.05 18.37 -16.74
C ALA A 46 -5.81 19.25 -16.49
N ALA A 47 -5.98 20.32 -15.74
CA ALA A 47 -4.83 21.15 -15.36
C ALA A 47 -3.82 20.24 -14.66
N SER A 48 -2.52 20.39 -14.99
CA SER A 48 -1.44 19.74 -14.23
C SER A 48 -1.68 19.96 -12.74
N PRO A 49 -1.55 18.93 -11.91
CA PRO A 49 -1.70 19.11 -10.46
C PRO A 49 -0.77 20.23 -10.00
N ALA A 50 -1.30 21.12 -9.15
CA ALA A 50 -0.49 22.19 -8.56
C ALA A 50 0.67 21.55 -7.76
N ALA A 51 1.83 22.20 -7.75
CA ALA A 51 2.95 21.76 -6.91
C ALA A 51 2.48 21.66 -5.45
N PRO A 52 2.94 20.65 -4.69
CA PRO A 52 2.54 20.45 -3.30
C PRO A 52 2.80 21.70 -2.46
N ALA A 53 1.85 22.06 -1.61
CA ALA A 53 2.02 23.19 -0.68
C ALA A 53 3.14 22.88 0.32
N GLY A 54 3.96 23.89 0.62
CA GLY A 54 4.95 23.82 1.70
C GLY A 54 4.31 23.96 3.08
N PRO A 55 5.12 23.84 4.16
CA PRO A 55 4.63 23.98 5.53
C PRO A 55 3.98 25.36 5.76
N PRO A 56 2.89 25.42 6.55
CA PRO A 56 2.31 26.69 6.98
C PRO A 56 3.29 27.45 7.90
N ALA A 57 3.08 28.76 8.08
CA ALA A 57 3.97 29.59 8.89
C ALA A 57 4.09 29.13 10.36
N HIS A 58 3.06 28.49 10.90
CA HIS A 58 2.96 28.04 12.29
C HIS A 58 2.20 26.72 12.38
N PRO A 59 2.81 25.59 12.03
CA PRO A 59 2.17 24.28 12.21
C PRO A 59 2.03 23.96 13.70
N LYS A 60 1.07 23.11 14.08
CA LYS A 60 0.94 22.63 15.46
C LYS A 60 2.12 21.75 15.90
N PHE A 61 2.77 21.13 14.95
CA PHE A 61 3.95 20.29 15.14
C PHE A 61 4.91 20.44 13.97
N GLU A 62 6.20 20.54 14.27
CA GLU A 62 7.28 20.45 13.29
C GLU A 62 8.52 19.81 13.89
N SER A 63 9.27 19.03 13.13
CA SER A 63 10.50 18.41 13.60
C SER A 63 11.37 17.88 12.47
N THR A 64 12.70 17.97 12.66
CA THR A 64 13.72 17.33 11.82
C THR A 64 14.28 16.03 12.44
N GLY A 65 13.75 15.61 13.58
CA GLY A 65 14.20 14.37 14.25
C GLY A 65 13.89 13.14 13.38
N LEU A 66 14.87 12.22 13.26
CA LEU A 66 14.79 11.04 12.36
C LEU A 66 13.53 10.19 12.59
N ASN A 67 13.13 10.04 13.85
CA ASN A 67 11.95 9.27 14.25
C ASN A 67 10.97 10.16 15.04
N ALA A 68 10.97 11.48 14.78
CA ALA A 68 10.01 12.38 15.41
C ALA A 68 8.59 11.97 15.03
N GLY A 69 7.68 12.06 15.97
CA GLY A 69 6.27 11.77 15.75
C GLY A 69 5.38 12.62 16.63
N TRP A 70 4.18 12.85 16.15
CA TRP A 70 3.14 13.60 16.85
C TRP A 70 1.81 12.86 16.72
N THR A 71 1.13 12.69 17.84
CA THR A 71 -0.21 12.11 17.85
C THR A 71 -1.24 13.22 17.76
N ASP A 72 -2.08 13.16 16.75
CA ASP A 72 -3.23 14.05 16.60
C ASP A 72 -4.19 13.81 17.77
N PRO A 73 -4.43 14.83 18.64
CA PRO A 73 -5.30 14.65 19.80
C PRO A 73 -6.79 14.45 19.44
N GLU A 74 -7.21 14.79 18.23
CA GLU A 74 -8.59 14.67 17.78
C GLU A 74 -8.91 13.26 17.28
N THR A 75 -7.96 12.62 16.58
CA THR A 75 -8.16 11.31 15.94
C THR A 75 -7.39 10.18 16.63
N GLY A 76 -6.34 10.51 17.38
CA GLY A 76 -5.41 9.53 17.93
C GLY A 76 -4.42 8.95 16.93
N PHE A 77 -4.43 9.40 15.66
CA PHE A 77 -3.48 8.96 14.65
C PHE A 77 -2.10 9.56 14.89
N ASN A 78 -1.06 8.79 14.62
CA ASN A 78 0.32 9.23 14.78
C ASN A 78 0.92 9.62 13.44
N ILE A 79 1.47 10.83 13.33
CA ILE A 79 2.25 11.28 12.19
C ILE A 79 3.72 11.12 12.54
N SER A 80 4.52 10.52 11.68
CA SER A 80 5.95 10.26 11.91
C SER A 80 6.82 10.72 10.76
N ASN A 81 8.03 11.20 11.10
CA ASN A 81 9.05 11.59 10.13
C ASN A 81 9.73 10.37 9.46
N ASP A 82 9.78 9.29 10.13
CA ASP A 82 10.28 7.95 9.74
C ASP A 82 11.41 7.89 8.71
N MET A 83 12.57 8.40 9.09
CA MET A 83 13.81 8.31 8.30
C MET A 83 14.57 7.01 8.59
N TRP A 84 13.90 5.87 8.52
CA TRP A 84 14.39 4.59 9.02
C TRP A 84 15.64 4.07 8.30
N ASN A 85 15.79 4.36 7.01
CA ASN A 85 16.92 3.91 6.18
C ASN A 85 17.84 5.05 5.79
N CYS A 86 17.64 6.24 6.37
CA CYS A 86 18.47 7.43 6.22
C CYS A 86 19.00 7.92 7.58
N PRO A 87 19.82 7.12 8.29
CA PRO A 87 20.28 7.47 9.66
C PRO A 87 21.35 8.55 9.70
N GLN A 88 21.86 8.99 8.54
CA GLN A 88 22.96 9.94 8.45
C GLN A 88 22.64 11.07 7.45
N ALA A 89 23.15 12.26 7.75
CA ALA A 89 22.97 13.44 6.88
C ALA A 89 23.44 13.27 5.41
N ALA A 90 24.28 12.26 5.13
CA ALA A 90 24.77 11.97 3.79
C ALA A 90 23.71 11.40 2.84
N CYS A 91 22.67 10.72 3.37
CA CYS A 91 21.57 10.18 2.53
C CYS A 91 20.49 11.21 2.25
N GLY A 92 20.32 12.20 3.14
CA GLY A 92 19.32 13.23 3.00
C GLY A 92 18.92 13.88 4.31
N ARG A 93 17.93 14.76 4.23
CA ARG A 93 17.31 15.44 5.38
C ARG A 93 15.82 15.57 5.13
N GLN A 94 15.03 15.57 6.20
CA GLN A 94 13.60 15.72 6.13
C GLN A 94 13.09 16.46 7.37
N GLU A 95 12.12 17.31 7.15
CA GLU A 95 11.35 18.01 8.16
C GLU A 95 9.89 17.63 8.00
N VAL A 96 9.29 17.08 9.07
CA VAL A 96 7.86 16.79 9.13
C VAL A 96 7.14 17.93 9.83
N TRP A 97 5.97 18.30 9.33
CA TRP A 97 5.07 19.25 9.96
C TRP A 97 3.63 18.73 9.97
N ALA A 98 2.80 19.15 10.93
CA ALA A 98 1.41 18.73 11.02
C ALA A 98 0.52 19.79 11.70
N ASN A 99 -0.73 19.91 11.20
CA ASN A 99 -1.85 20.59 11.85
C ASN A 99 -2.88 19.56 12.36
N SER A 100 -3.08 18.48 11.63
CA SER A 100 -3.96 17.36 11.98
C SER A 100 -3.50 16.12 11.21
N SER A 101 -4.10 14.97 11.50
CA SER A 101 -3.87 13.73 10.72
C SER A 101 -4.33 13.84 9.25
N GLY A 102 -5.20 14.79 8.93
CA GLY A 102 -5.66 15.09 7.57
C GLY A 102 -4.98 16.33 6.94
N ASP A 103 -4.07 17.01 7.64
CA ASP A 103 -3.33 18.18 7.13
C ASP A 103 -1.91 18.17 7.69
N TRP A 104 -0.99 17.52 6.96
CA TRP A 104 0.40 17.34 7.33
C TRP A 104 1.28 17.10 6.10
N GLY A 105 2.58 17.22 6.27
CA GLY A 105 3.50 16.96 5.16
C GLY A 105 4.95 16.93 5.58
N VAL A 106 5.82 16.80 4.58
CA VAL A 106 7.26 16.89 4.76
C VAL A 106 7.90 17.79 3.72
N VAL A 107 9.01 18.43 4.14
CA VAL A 107 10.00 18.99 3.22
C VAL A 107 11.16 18.02 3.21
N SER A 108 11.36 17.33 2.09
CA SER A 108 12.35 16.26 1.97
C SER A 108 13.43 16.63 0.97
N THR A 109 14.69 16.33 1.30
CA THR A 109 15.85 16.47 0.41
C THR A 109 16.60 15.16 0.43
N MET A 110 16.37 14.30 -0.57
CA MET A 110 17.00 12.99 -0.68
C MET A 110 17.99 12.95 -1.84
N ALA A 111 19.02 12.13 -1.68
CA ALA A 111 20.12 12.03 -2.63
C ALA A 111 19.64 11.81 -4.07
N LYS A 112 20.30 12.50 -5.02
CA LYS A 112 20.00 12.38 -6.45
C LYS A 112 20.18 10.95 -6.96
N GLY A 113 19.16 10.45 -7.67
CA GLY A 113 19.23 9.18 -8.41
C GLY A 113 19.28 7.94 -7.51
N ASN A 114 19.01 8.08 -6.22
CA ASN A 114 18.84 6.92 -5.35
C ASN A 114 17.51 6.23 -5.68
N THR A 115 17.52 4.89 -5.74
CA THR A 115 16.34 4.06 -6.05
C THR A 115 15.92 3.17 -4.88
N ALA A 116 16.65 3.22 -3.77
CA ALA A 116 16.26 2.53 -2.54
C ALA A 116 15.39 3.45 -1.69
N VAL A 117 14.36 2.91 -1.06
CA VAL A 117 13.54 3.66 -0.09
C VAL A 117 14.43 4.12 1.07
N LEU A 118 14.46 5.42 1.32
CA LEU A 118 15.24 6.04 2.39
C LEU A 118 14.38 6.36 3.61
N VAL A 119 13.16 6.82 3.38
CA VAL A 119 12.25 7.30 4.42
C VAL A 119 10.82 6.90 4.07
N TYR A 120 9.98 6.80 5.11
CA TYR A 120 8.53 6.61 4.96
C TYR A 120 7.80 7.49 6.00
N PRO A 121 7.75 8.83 5.82
CA PRO A 121 6.87 9.66 6.63
C PRO A 121 5.43 9.25 6.38
N ALA A 122 4.68 9.03 7.45
CA ALA A 122 3.33 8.48 7.34
C ALA A 122 2.43 8.93 8.48
N VAL A 123 1.12 8.99 8.22
CA VAL A 123 0.07 8.93 9.22
C VAL A 123 -0.24 7.47 9.51
N GLN A 124 -0.31 7.08 10.79
CA GLN A 124 -0.42 5.69 11.25
C GLN A 124 -1.54 5.51 12.26
N GLN A 125 -2.31 4.42 12.11
CA GLN A 125 -3.20 3.87 13.12
C GLN A 125 -2.77 2.45 13.47
N GLN A 126 -2.59 2.17 14.78
CA GLN A 126 -2.27 0.83 15.27
C GLN A 126 -3.50 0.12 15.84
N PHE A 127 -3.48 -1.21 15.78
CA PHE A 127 -4.56 -2.10 16.21
C PHE A 127 -4.00 -3.20 17.14
N GLY A 128 -4.89 -3.87 17.85
CA GLY A 128 -4.53 -5.12 18.55
C GLY A 128 -3.84 -4.97 19.91
N ALA A 129 -3.68 -3.75 20.47
CA ALA A 129 -2.96 -3.57 21.75
C ALA A 129 -3.58 -4.32 22.93
N ASN A 130 -4.89 -4.50 22.96
CA ASN A 130 -5.62 -5.12 24.09
C ASN A 130 -6.28 -6.46 23.72
N GLN A 131 -6.61 -6.65 22.45
CA GLN A 131 -7.22 -7.87 21.91
C GLN A 131 -6.76 -8.05 20.45
N PRO A 132 -6.56 -9.29 19.97
CA PRO A 132 -6.22 -9.52 18.58
C PRO A 132 -7.26 -8.90 17.64
N ALA A 133 -6.81 -8.05 16.72
CA ALA A 133 -7.63 -7.42 15.69
C ALA A 133 -7.81 -8.36 14.50
N LEU A 134 -8.54 -9.48 14.68
CA LEU A 134 -8.75 -10.49 13.65
C LEU A 134 -9.40 -9.87 12.42
N LEU A 135 -8.85 -10.18 11.23
CA LEU A 135 -9.39 -9.70 9.95
C LEU A 135 -10.84 -10.12 9.73
N GLY A 136 -11.22 -11.32 10.19
CA GLY A 136 -12.59 -11.82 10.09
C GLY A 136 -13.64 -11.04 10.90
N ASN A 137 -13.23 -10.18 11.80
CA ASN A 137 -14.12 -9.28 12.53
C ASN A 137 -14.39 -7.99 11.77
N ALA A 138 -13.57 -7.63 10.78
CA ALA A 138 -13.74 -6.40 10.01
C ALA A 138 -15.01 -6.48 9.16
N SER A 139 -15.91 -5.52 9.34
CA SER A 139 -17.07 -5.33 8.46
C SER A 139 -16.90 -4.12 7.53
N GLU A 140 -15.98 -3.21 7.86
CA GLU A 140 -15.56 -2.08 7.04
C GLU A 140 -14.12 -1.73 7.36
N LEU A 141 -13.32 -1.51 6.33
CA LEU A 141 -11.97 -0.96 6.40
C LEU A 141 -11.73 -0.16 5.12
N VAL A 142 -12.06 1.13 5.19
CA VAL A 142 -12.06 2.05 4.04
C VAL A 142 -11.29 3.31 4.42
N SER A 143 -10.45 3.77 3.51
CA SER A 143 -9.72 5.03 3.67
C SER A 143 -10.03 5.98 2.52
N THR A 144 -10.11 7.29 2.84
CA THR A 144 -10.12 8.36 1.83
C THR A 144 -8.88 9.24 1.99
N PHE A 145 -8.34 9.71 0.88
CA PHE A 145 -7.13 10.52 0.89
C PHE A 145 -7.19 11.63 -0.16
N THR A 146 -6.44 12.71 0.09
CA THR A 146 -5.98 13.68 -0.90
C THR A 146 -4.53 13.98 -0.55
N GLU A 147 -3.64 13.65 -1.46
CA GLU A 147 -2.21 13.81 -1.33
C GLU A 147 -1.66 14.62 -2.51
N ALA A 148 -0.48 15.18 -2.34
CA ALA A 148 0.30 15.77 -3.42
C ALA A 148 1.77 15.45 -3.19
N MET A 149 2.40 14.80 -4.17
CA MET A 149 3.84 14.58 -4.22
C MET A 149 4.46 15.30 -5.42
N PRO A 150 5.77 15.64 -5.37
CA PRO A 150 6.43 16.29 -6.48
C PRO A 150 6.48 15.41 -7.72
N THR A 151 6.19 16.00 -8.88
CA THR A 151 6.31 15.33 -10.20
C THR A 151 7.53 15.82 -10.98
N THR A 152 8.51 16.42 -10.29
CA THR A 152 9.72 16.95 -10.91
C THR A 152 10.63 15.86 -11.42
N ALA A 153 11.38 16.15 -12.48
CA ALA A 153 12.33 15.20 -13.04
C ALA A 153 13.39 14.81 -12.01
N GLY A 154 13.47 13.54 -11.67
CA GLY A 154 14.42 12.98 -10.70
C GLY A 154 13.85 12.76 -9.30
N THR A 155 12.57 13.09 -9.08
CA THR A 155 11.81 12.55 -7.94
C THR A 155 11.55 11.07 -8.19
N ILE A 156 11.88 10.24 -7.21
CA ILE A 156 11.63 8.79 -7.21
C ILE A 156 10.99 8.44 -5.88
N GLY A 157 9.82 7.85 -5.94
CA GLY A 157 9.05 7.46 -4.78
C GLY A 157 7.60 7.16 -5.11
N GLU A 158 6.81 6.81 -4.12
CA GLU A 158 5.38 6.56 -4.26
C GLU A 158 4.60 7.04 -3.05
N ALA A 159 3.32 7.40 -3.26
CA ALA A 159 2.33 7.52 -2.21
C ALA A 159 1.67 6.15 -2.02
N ALA A 160 1.73 5.63 -0.81
CA ALA A 160 1.29 4.27 -0.54
C ALA A 160 0.68 4.12 0.85
N TYR A 161 -0.26 3.17 0.93
CA TYR A 161 -0.55 2.49 2.19
C TYR A 161 0.49 1.43 2.43
N ASP A 162 1.03 1.36 3.66
CA ASP A 162 1.85 0.27 4.16
C ASP A 162 1.09 -0.35 5.34
N ILE A 163 0.54 -1.53 5.10
CA ILE A 163 -0.39 -2.19 6.01
C ILE A 163 0.29 -3.41 6.60
N TRP A 164 0.38 -3.42 7.90
CA TRP A 164 1.03 -4.48 8.65
C TRP A 164 0.05 -5.42 9.30
N LEU A 165 0.30 -6.71 9.14
CA LEU A 165 -0.48 -7.79 9.73
C LEU A 165 0.42 -8.67 10.61
N ASN A 166 -0.21 -9.46 11.50
CA ASN A 166 0.42 -10.54 12.25
C ASN A 166 1.64 -10.08 13.07
N ASP A 167 1.47 -9.01 13.83
CA ASP A 167 2.53 -8.41 14.65
C ASP A 167 3.78 -8.08 13.80
N TRP A 168 3.58 -7.33 12.71
CA TRP A 168 4.62 -6.85 11.79
C TRP A 168 5.30 -7.96 10.96
N ASN A 169 4.65 -9.12 10.80
CA ASN A 169 5.22 -10.24 10.05
C ASN A 169 4.75 -10.35 8.60
N THR A 170 3.65 -9.71 8.25
CA THR A 170 3.11 -9.67 6.89
C THR A 170 2.88 -8.22 6.47
N GLU A 171 3.35 -7.88 5.29
CA GLU A 171 3.26 -6.54 4.72
C GLU A 171 2.36 -6.54 3.47
N VAL A 172 1.43 -5.59 3.43
CA VAL A 172 0.55 -5.35 2.28
C VAL A 172 0.64 -3.87 1.92
N MET A 173 1.09 -3.58 0.70
CA MET A 173 1.20 -2.22 0.20
C MET A 173 0.14 -1.93 -0.86
N ILE A 174 -0.44 -0.73 -0.81
CA ILE A 174 -1.36 -0.23 -1.85
C ILE A 174 -0.80 1.09 -2.35
N TRP A 175 -0.24 1.09 -3.57
CA TRP A 175 0.36 2.26 -4.19
C TRP A 175 -0.69 3.04 -4.97
N VAL A 176 -0.90 4.30 -4.61
CA VAL A 176 -1.92 5.17 -5.23
C VAL A 176 -1.32 6.17 -6.21
N ASP A 177 -0.12 6.66 -5.96
CA ASP A 177 0.67 7.48 -6.89
C ASP A 177 2.10 6.95 -6.95
N ASN A 178 2.71 6.88 -8.14
CA ASN A 178 4.04 6.36 -8.34
C ASN A 178 4.84 7.28 -9.28
N GLN A 179 5.91 7.85 -8.75
CA GLN A 179 6.86 8.66 -9.47
C GLN A 179 8.17 7.87 -9.67
N HIS A 180 8.27 7.17 -10.81
CA HIS A 180 9.47 6.48 -11.30
C HIS A 180 9.99 5.30 -10.44
N GLN A 181 9.26 4.83 -9.42
CA GLN A 181 9.59 3.58 -8.74
C GLN A 181 9.32 2.39 -9.66
N THR A 182 10.18 1.38 -9.59
CA THR A 182 10.12 0.19 -10.45
C THR A 182 9.99 -1.09 -9.64
N PHE A 183 9.22 -2.03 -10.16
CA PHE A 183 9.01 -3.35 -9.56
C PHE A 183 9.97 -4.37 -10.12
N TYR A 184 10.53 -5.18 -9.24
CA TYR A 184 11.34 -6.35 -9.60
C TYR A 184 10.63 -7.66 -9.25
N GLN A 185 9.51 -7.58 -8.52
CA GLN A 185 8.71 -8.72 -8.13
C GLN A 185 7.87 -9.24 -9.31
N PRO A 186 7.57 -10.53 -9.35
CA PRO A 186 6.73 -11.10 -10.40
C PRO A 186 5.30 -10.57 -10.30
N LEU A 187 4.71 -10.29 -11.47
CA LEU A 187 3.30 -9.94 -11.58
C LEU A 187 2.46 -11.19 -11.29
N LEU A 188 1.60 -11.13 -10.27
CA LEU A 188 0.62 -12.17 -9.96
C LEU A 188 -0.64 -12.07 -10.83
N GLY A 189 -1.06 -10.85 -11.14
CA GLY A 189 -2.30 -10.62 -11.89
C GLY A 189 -2.82 -9.19 -11.75
N THR A 190 -4.11 -9.04 -12.03
CA THR A 190 -4.85 -7.78 -11.89
C THR A 190 -6.14 -8.01 -11.13
N ALA A 191 -6.62 -6.98 -10.43
CA ALA A 191 -7.94 -6.99 -9.79
C ALA A 191 -8.59 -5.60 -9.87
N THR A 192 -9.90 -5.56 -9.61
CA THR A 192 -10.67 -4.31 -9.54
C THR A 192 -11.40 -4.26 -8.19
N PHE A 193 -11.19 -3.20 -7.43
CA PHE A 193 -11.86 -2.93 -6.17
C PHE A 193 -12.41 -1.50 -6.21
N GLY A 194 -13.67 -1.28 -5.82
CA GLY A 194 -14.27 0.05 -5.81
C GLY A 194 -14.26 0.79 -7.18
N GLY A 195 -14.14 0.05 -8.29
CA GLY A 195 -13.98 0.64 -9.63
C GLY A 195 -12.53 0.94 -10.04
N GLN A 196 -11.57 0.85 -9.13
CA GLN A 196 -10.15 1.07 -9.36
C GLN A 196 -9.46 -0.22 -9.80
N GLN A 197 -8.56 -0.13 -10.78
CA GLN A 197 -7.82 -1.27 -11.33
C GLN A 197 -6.40 -1.32 -10.78
N PHE A 198 -6.01 -2.50 -10.30
CA PHE A 198 -4.69 -2.75 -9.71
C PHE A 198 -3.91 -3.80 -10.50
N ARG A 199 -2.60 -3.61 -10.59
CA ARG A 199 -1.63 -4.67 -10.85
C ARG A 199 -1.14 -5.19 -9.50
N ILE A 200 -1.00 -6.52 -9.39
CA ILE A 200 -0.64 -7.17 -8.12
C ILE A 200 0.69 -7.87 -8.28
N TYR A 201 1.62 -7.54 -7.39
CA TYR A 201 2.96 -8.13 -7.34
C TYR A 201 3.20 -8.72 -5.96
N MET A 202 4.12 -9.65 -5.83
CA MET A 202 4.40 -10.31 -4.55
C MET A 202 5.87 -10.67 -4.44
N ASP A 203 6.45 -10.42 -3.27
CA ASP A 203 7.67 -11.09 -2.83
C ASP A 203 7.30 -12.37 -2.06
N HIS A 204 7.89 -13.50 -2.45
CA HIS A 204 7.57 -14.82 -1.88
C HIS A 204 8.40 -15.08 -0.61
N GLY A 205 8.28 -14.20 0.39
CA GLY A 205 8.90 -14.38 1.69
C GLY A 205 7.99 -15.12 2.69
N VAL A 206 8.59 -15.68 3.75
CA VAL A 206 7.88 -16.21 4.91
C VAL A 206 8.54 -15.67 6.18
N SER A 207 7.75 -15.13 7.10
CA SER A 207 8.18 -14.64 8.40
C SER A 207 7.32 -15.27 9.50
N HIS A 208 7.97 -15.95 10.45
CA HIS A 208 7.30 -16.63 11.56
C HIS A 208 6.12 -17.54 11.17
N GLY A 209 6.19 -18.14 9.97
CA GLY A 209 5.17 -19.04 9.45
C GLY A 209 4.04 -18.33 8.66
N TYR A 210 4.13 -17.01 8.51
CA TYR A 210 3.20 -16.22 7.70
C TYR A 210 3.83 -15.87 6.34
N PRO A 211 3.04 -15.74 5.27
CA PRO A 211 3.51 -15.06 4.06
C PRO A 211 3.98 -13.66 4.43
N SER A 212 5.27 -13.35 4.25
CA SER A 212 5.81 -12.06 4.70
C SER A 212 5.44 -10.91 3.78
N GLY A 213 5.14 -11.20 2.53
CA GLY A 213 5.02 -10.14 1.51
C GLY A 213 6.37 -9.50 1.21
N PRO A 214 6.44 -8.23 0.82
CA PRO A 214 5.25 -7.40 0.59
C PRO A 214 4.37 -7.88 -0.57
N PHE A 215 3.06 -7.74 -0.36
CA PHE A 215 2.08 -7.82 -1.44
C PHE A 215 1.84 -6.40 -1.94
N PHE A 216 2.09 -6.14 -3.23
CA PHE A 216 1.90 -4.82 -3.81
C PHE A 216 0.63 -4.79 -4.65
N PHE A 217 -0.29 -3.92 -4.32
CA PHE A 217 -1.45 -3.56 -5.13
C PHE A 217 -1.19 -2.16 -5.69
N VAL A 218 -0.86 -2.09 -6.98
CA VAL A 218 -0.45 -0.85 -7.64
C VAL A 218 -1.54 -0.38 -8.56
N LEU A 219 -2.08 0.82 -8.34
CA LEU A 219 -3.05 1.43 -9.24
C LEU A 219 -2.48 1.51 -10.66
N GLN A 220 -3.29 1.19 -11.65
CA GLN A 220 -2.87 1.27 -13.05
C GLN A 220 -2.71 2.72 -13.53
N HIS A 221 -3.38 3.65 -12.86
CA HIS A 221 -3.29 5.08 -13.10
C HIS A 221 -3.09 5.77 -11.75
N ASN A 222 -2.13 6.68 -11.68
CA ASN A 222 -1.87 7.45 -10.49
C ASN A 222 -3.10 8.27 -10.08
N GLU A 223 -3.42 8.25 -8.79
CA GLU A 223 -4.51 9.03 -8.19
C GLU A 223 -3.96 9.84 -7.02
N THR A 224 -4.17 11.15 -7.06
CA THR A 224 -3.80 12.07 -5.97
C THR A 224 -4.93 12.26 -4.95
N HIS A 225 -6.09 11.69 -5.18
CA HIS A 225 -7.24 11.67 -4.27
C HIS A 225 -8.14 10.49 -4.61
N GLY A 226 -8.76 9.91 -3.59
CA GLY A 226 -9.63 8.77 -3.82
C GLY A 226 -10.10 8.09 -2.55
N THR A 227 -10.76 6.95 -2.76
CA THR A 227 -11.22 6.04 -1.70
C THR A 227 -10.66 4.66 -1.95
N ILE A 228 -9.99 4.07 -0.96
CA ILE A 228 -9.46 2.72 -1.03
C ILE A 228 -10.26 1.80 -0.11
N ASP A 229 -10.85 0.76 -0.69
CA ASP A 229 -11.47 -0.34 0.04
C ASP A 229 -10.39 -1.38 0.41
N ILE A 230 -9.75 -1.16 1.56
CA ILE A 230 -8.69 -2.03 2.09
C ILE A 230 -9.25 -3.41 2.42
N LEU A 231 -10.50 -3.49 2.89
CA LEU A 231 -11.14 -4.77 3.19
C LEU A 231 -11.28 -5.65 1.95
N ALA A 232 -11.63 -5.06 0.80
CA ALA A 232 -11.71 -5.78 -0.46
C ALA A 232 -10.35 -6.35 -0.91
N VAL A 233 -9.25 -5.64 -0.64
CA VAL A 233 -7.88 -6.12 -0.87
C VAL A 233 -7.59 -7.36 -0.01
N PHE A 234 -7.90 -7.31 1.30
CA PHE A 234 -7.73 -8.46 2.19
C PHE A 234 -8.58 -9.66 1.77
N GLN A 235 -9.82 -9.43 1.42
CA GLN A 235 -10.72 -10.49 0.92
C GLN A 235 -10.20 -11.11 -0.38
N TRP A 236 -9.52 -10.36 -1.23
CA TRP A 236 -8.86 -10.91 -2.41
C TRP A 236 -7.69 -11.81 -2.01
N LEU A 237 -6.83 -11.38 -1.08
CA LEU A 237 -5.72 -12.18 -0.55
C LEU A 237 -6.19 -13.46 0.15
N GLU A 238 -7.32 -13.41 0.84
CA GLU A 238 -7.95 -14.58 1.45
C GLU A 238 -8.44 -15.58 0.40
N ARG A 239 -9.17 -15.12 -0.61
CA ARG A 239 -9.63 -15.97 -1.72
C ARG A 239 -8.47 -16.59 -2.49
N ALA A 240 -7.35 -15.90 -2.58
CA ALA A 240 -6.12 -16.41 -3.19
C ALA A 240 -5.32 -17.37 -2.27
N GLY A 241 -5.74 -17.53 -1.01
CA GLY A 241 -5.10 -18.42 -0.03
C GLY A 241 -3.86 -17.87 0.64
N TYR A 242 -3.59 -16.57 0.51
CA TYR A 242 -2.45 -15.90 1.16
C TYR A 242 -2.74 -15.44 2.58
N LEU A 243 -3.99 -15.11 2.89
CA LEU A 243 -4.46 -14.72 4.22
C LEU A 243 -5.60 -15.62 4.70
N SER A 244 -5.89 -15.53 5.99
CA SER A 244 -6.99 -16.23 6.65
C SER A 244 -7.71 -15.27 7.61
N ALA A 245 -8.95 -14.92 7.31
CA ALA A 245 -9.81 -14.10 8.17
C ALA A 245 -9.87 -14.58 9.62
N ALA A 246 -9.82 -15.91 9.82
CA ALA A 246 -9.93 -16.52 11.15
C ALA A 246 -8.62 -16.53 11.96
N LYS A 247 -7.48 -16.20 11.35
CA LYS A 247 -6.15 -16.31 11.98
C LYS A 247 -5.34 -15.03 11.91
N ASP A 248 -5.40 -14.35 10.77
CA ASP A 248 -4.56 -13.18 10.55
C ASP A 248 -5.15 -11.94 11.25
N THR A 249 -4.25 -11.11 11.77
CA THR A 249 -4.60 -9.93 12.57
C THR A 249 -4.06 -8.67 11.93
N LEU A 250 -4.85 -7.60 11.99
CA LEU A 250 -4.41 -6.25 11.61
C LEU A 250 -3.54 -5.67 12.72
N THR A 251 -2.35 -5.19 12.36
CA THR A 251 -1.39 -4.57 13.28
C THR A 251 -1.36 -3.06 13.11
N ALA A 252 -1.21 -2.57 11.87
CA ALA A 252 -1.21 -1.14 11.58
C ALA A 252 -1.71 -0.87 10.16
N VAL A 253 -2.27 0.33 9.97
CA VAL A 253 -2.51 0.95 8.67
C VAL A 253 -1.77 2.26 8.66
N ASP A 254 -0.82 2.39 7.75
CA ASP A 254 -0.02 3.57 7.54
C ASP A 254 -0.33 4.13 6.14
N PHE A 255 -0.31 5.47 5.98
CA PHE A 255 -0.41 6.12 4.69
C PHE A 255 0.59 7.28 4.60
N GLY A 256 1.38 7.31 3.54
CA GLY A 256 2.42 8.31 3.35
C GLY A 256 3.22 8.08 2.09
N TRP A 257 4.50 8.46 2.11
CA TRP A 257 5.36 8.36 0.93
C TRP A 257 6.63 7.56 1.21
N GLU A 258 6.90 6.53 0.41
CA GLU A 258 8.25 5.99 0.31
C GLU A 258 9.08 6.90 -0.60
N ILE A 259 10.03 7.64 -0.03
CA ILE A 259 10.84 8.58 -0.79
C ILE A 259 12.25 8.01 -0.98
N CYS A 260 12.62 7.85 -2.26
CA CYS A 260 13.94 7.37 -2.66
C CYS A 260 14.86 8.53 -3.06
N SER A 261 14.35 9.48 -3.83
CA SER A 261 15.11 10.61 -4.36
C SER A 261 14.23 11.84 -4.53
N THR A 262 14.78 13.01 -4.21
CA THR A 262 14.22 14.32 -4.60
C THR A 262 15.21 15.07 -5.52
N ASN A 263 16.04 14.34 -6.25
CA ASN A 263 17.11 14.89 -7.09
C ASN A 263 18.14 15.76 -6.32
N GLY A 264 18.21 15.61 -4.98
CA GLY A 264 19.11 16.39 -4.11
C GLY A 264 18.63 17.81 -3.81
N VAL A 265 17.38 18.12 -4.13
CA VAL A 265 16.77 19.44 -3.85
C VAL A 265 15.62 19.30 -2.85
N PRO A 266 15.30 20.37 -2.08
CA PRO A 266 14.12 20.35 -1.21
C PRO A 266 12.84 20.24 -2.03
N GLU A 267 11.99 19.28 -1.68
CA GLU A 267 10.69 19.06 -2.30
C GLU A 267 9.62 18.92 -1.23
N ASN A 268 8.42 19.43 -1.50
CA ASN A 268 7.28 19.36 -0.60
C ASN A 268 6.41 18.14 -0.92
N PHE A 269 5.94 17.48 0.12
CA PHE A 269 4.93 16.42 0.08
C PHE A 269 3.82 16.82 1.05
N HIS A 270 2.56 16.71 0.66
CA HIS A 270 1.44 17.21 1.46
C HIS A 270 0.23 16.30 1.39
N ILE A 271 -0.28 15.89 2.54
CA ILE A 271 -1.62 15.33 2.69
C ILE A 271 -2.55 16.44 3.16
N SER A 272 -3.57 16.73 2.37
CA SER A 272 -4.60 17.73 2.67
C SER A 272 -5.93 17.11 3.12
N HIS A 273 -6.06 15.78 3.01
CA HIS A 273 -7.19 15.02 3.55
C HIS A 273 -6.79 13.57 3.78
N TYR A 274 -7.15 13.03 4.95
CA TYR A 274 -7.01 11.61 5.26
C TYR A 274 -8.07 11.18 6.26
N THR A 275 -8.73 10.06 5.98
CA THR A 275 -9.61 9.36 6.91
C THR A 275 -9.38 7.86 6.83
N LEU A 276 -9.62 7.17 7.94
CA LEU A 276 -9.68 5.72 8.00
C LEU A 276 -10.92 5.31 8.79
N THR A 277 -11.88 4.68 8.12
CA THR A 277 -13.08 4.12 8.73
C THR A 277 -12.86 2.65 9.01
N VAL A 278 -13.09 2.24 10.27
CA VAL A 278 -12.91 0.86 10.72
C VAL A 278 -14.16 0.45 11.50
N GLN A 279 -14.76 -0.68 11.12
CA GLN A 279 -15.86 -1.30 11.84
C GLN A 279 -15.58 -2.78 12.09
N GLY A 280 -16.01 -3.28 13.27
CA GLY A 280 -15.83 -4.67 13.67
C GLY A 280 -14.47 -4.99 14.31
N ILE A 281 -13.45 -4.16 14.11
CA ILE A 281 -12.14 -4.25 14.75
C ILE A 281 -12.00 -3.11 15.77
N GLN A 282 -11.52 -3.41 16.98
CA GLN A 282 -11.27 -2.39 18.00
C GLN A 282 -9.92 -1.70 17.75
N LEU A 283 -9.93 -0.38 17.78
CA LEU A 283 -8.72 0.45 17.77
C LEU A 283 -7.96 0.24 19.09
N SER A 284 -6.63 0.20 19.00
CA SER A 284 -5.79 0.28 20.18
C SER A 284 -5.98 1.64 20.85
N ALA A 285 -6.31 1.65 22.14
CA ALA A 285 -6.19 2.88 22.91
C ALA A 285 -4.75 3.36 22.83
N VAL A 286 -4.55 4.63 22.45
CA VAL A 286 -3.22 5.23 22.25
C VAL A 286 -2.44 5.21 23.58
N SER A 287 -1.65 4.16 23.78
CA SER A 287 -0.54 4.24 24.72
C SER A 287 0.62 4.85 23.92
N GLN A 288 1.09 6.03 24.30
CA GLN A 288 2.27 6.62 23.69
C GLN A 288 3.41 5.58 23.72
N PRO A 289 3.88 5.05 22.57
CA PRO A 289 4.99 4.13 22.60
C PRO A 289 6.21 4.91 23.10
N SER A 290 6.85 4.40 24.14
CA SER A 290 8.14 4.95 24.55
C SER A 290 9.11 4.83 23.37
N CYS A 291 9.99 5.81 23.18
CA CYS A 291 11.01 5.79 22.12
C CYS A 291 11.85 4.50 22.10
N ASN A 292 11.85 3.73 23.18
CA ASN A 292 12.57 2.47 23.30
C ASN A 292 11.84 1.28 22.63
N ASP A 293 10.50 1.25 22.67
CA ASP A 293 9.75 0.11 22.12
C ASP A 293 9.81 0.07 20.59
N ARG A 294 9.80 1.23 19.92
CA ARG A 294 9.96 1.32 18.47
C ARG A 294 11.31 0.80 17.98
N ARG A 295 12.39 0.98 18.78
CA ARG A 295 13.73 0.48 18.44
C ARG A 295 13.81 -1.05 18.48
N ILE A 296 13.07 -1.68 19.38
CA ILE A 296 13.07 -3.14 19.53
C ILE A 296 12.27 -3.80 18.40
N GLN A 297 11.09 -3.28 18.09
CA GLN A 297 10.22 -3.83 17.04
C GLN A 297 10.85 -3.68 15.65
N ARG A 298 11.40 -2.52 15.32
CA ARG A 298 12.12 -2.31 14.05
C ARG A 298 13.46 -3.03 13.99
N GLY A 299 14.10 -3.27 15.10
CA GLY A 299 15.32 -4.09 15.20
C GLY A 299 15.05 -5.56 14.87
N GLN A 300 13.86 -6.06 15.16
CA GLN A 300 13.45 -7.43 14.81
C GLN A 300 13.11 -7.56 13.32
N SER A 301 12.37 -6.61 12.74
CA SER A 301 12.11 -6.54 11.29
C SER A 301 13.41 -6.43 10.49
N ARG A 302 14.39 -5.61 10.95
CA ARG A 302 15.70 -5.48 10.30
C ARG A 302 16.55 -6.76 10.31
N ARG A 303 16.44 -7.59 11.35
CA ARG A 303 17.19 -8.86 11.41
C ARG A 303 16.69 -9.88 10.39
N ASN A 304 15.45 -9.75 9.96
CA ASN A 304 14.82 -10.67 8.99
C ASN A 304 14.86 -10.14 7.54
N ARG A 305 15.11 -8.84 7.32
CA ARG A 305 15.41 -8.31 5.98
C ARG A 305 16.85 -8.73 5.65
N ARG A 306 17.02 -9.81 4.92
CA ARG A 306 18.30 -10.14 4.28
C ARG A 306 18.70 -8.94 3.44
N PRO A 307 19.98 -8.50 3.49
CA PRO A 307 20.44 -7.47 2.57
C PRO A 307 20.15 -7.98 1.16
N THR A 308 19.42 -7.20 0.38
CA THR A 308 19.29 -7.39 -1.07
C THR A 308 20.72 -7.53 -1.59
N ARG A 309 21.07 -8.70 -2.12
CA ARG A 309 22.38 -8.93 -2.73
C ARG A 309 22.51 -7.87 -3.81
N ALA A 310 23.45 -6.96 -3.61
CA ALA A 310 23.95 -6.15 -4.69
C ALA A 310 24.43 -7.11 -5.78
N PHE A 311 23.69 -7.21 -6.89
CA PHE A 311 24.16 -7.89 -8.07
C PHE A 311 25.30 -7.04 -8.63
N THR A 312 26.51 -7.45 -8.31
CA THR A 312 27.72 -6.99 -9.01
C THR A 312 27.53 -7.33 -10.49
N ARG A 313 27.41 -6.31 -11.32
CA ARG A 313 27.50 -6.45 -12.76
C ARG A 313 28.84 -7.12 -13.08
N ILE A 314 28.80 -8.37 -13.50
CA ILE A 314 29.90 -8.99 -14.22
C ILE A 314 29.74 -8.48 -15.66
N GLY A 315 30.65 -7.65 -16.08
CA GLY A 315 30.74 -7.19 -17.45
C GLY A 315 31.19 -8.34 -18.37
N TYR A 316 30.55 -8.41 -19.53
CA TYR A 316 31.10 -8.83 -20.81
C TYR A 316 30.61 -7.83 -21.84
#